data_a5e92161634f69a978c6dbe3277bc998
#
_entry.id   a5e92161634f69a978c6dbe3277bc998
#
_cell.length_a   1.000
_cell.length_b   1.000
_cell.length_c   1.000
_cell.angle_alpha   90.00
_cell.angle_beta   90.00
_cell.angle_gamma   90.00
#
_symmetry.space_group_name_H-M   'P 1'
#
loop_
_entity.id
_entity.type
_entity.pdbx_description
1 polymer ?
#
loop_
_entity_poly.entity_id
_entity_poly.type
_entity_poly.pdbx_seq_one_letter_code
_entity_poly.pdbx_strand_id
1 'polypeptide(L)'
;MVSDIEKIRSHLQINKWVVFGGSWGSTLSLAYSQKHPNACKGLILRGIFLVRKKEIDWFYQYGASNIYPDKWESYLAPIPEDKRDNLLSAYYEILTGDDHEKKIEAAKAWSTWEGSSVRLILDDDFISDFGDAKFAEAFARIECHYFMNNCWLPTENYLIENVDKIRHIPAVIVHGRYDIICPVVQAWDLHKAWPEADLHIVPDAGLSLIHI
;
A
#
# COMPACT_ATOMS: atom_id res chain seq x y z
N MET A 1 -6.03 6.12 -13.04
CA MET A 1 -4.61 6.36 -12.70
C MET A 1 -3.64 5.85 -13.79
N VAL A 2 -3.56 4.55 -14.16
CA VAL A 2 -2.60 4.06 -15.17
C VAL A 2 -2.69 4.81 -16.50
N SER A 3 -3.92 5.03 -17.00
CA SER A 3 -4.15 5.80 -18.24
C SER A 3 -3.76 7.29 -18.09
N ASP A 4 -3.83 7.85 -16.89
CA ASP A 4 -3.48 9.25 -16.67
C ASP A 4 -1.96 9.43 -16.63
N ILE A 5 -1.22 8.48 -16.06
CA ILE A 5 0.25 8.43 -16.14
C ILE A 5 0.70 8.40 -17.61
N GLU A 6 0.05 7.57 -18.43
CA GLU A 6 0.38 7.47 -19.86
C GLU A 6 0.06 8.76 -20.63
N LYS A 7 -1.04 9.46 -20.28
CA LYS A 7 -1.34 10.78 -20.85
C LYS A 7 -0.28 11.82 -20.48
N ILE A 8 0.19 11.81 -19.21
CA ILE A 8 1.28 12.71 -18.77
C ILE A 8 2.56 12.42 -19.55
N ARG A 9 2.96 11.15 -19.66
CA ARG A 9 4.15 10.76 -20.43
C ARG A 9 4.08 11.25 -21.87
N SER A 10 2.93 11.03 -22.51
CA SER A 10 2.70 11.44 -23.90
C SER A 10 2.68 12.96 -24.06
N HIS A 11 2.04 13.68 -23.12
CA HIS A 11 2.00 15.14 -23.11
C HIS A 11 3.41 15.75 -23.00
N LEU A 12 4.26 15.16 -22.16
CA LEU A 12 5.66 15.56 -21.97
C LEU A 12 6.58 15.06 -23.11
N GLN A 13 6.05 14.34 -24.11
CA GLN A 13 6.81 13.79 -25.24
C GLN A 13 7.96 12.86 -24.80
N ILE A 14 7.83 12.21 -23.63
CA ILE A 14 8.82 11.27 -23.13
C ILE A 14 8.63 9.94 -23.83
N ASN A 15 9.64 9.46 -24.54
CA ASN A 15 9.56 8.16 -25.22
C ASN A 15 9.52 7.01 -24.21
N LYS A 16 10.49 6.95 -23.31
CA LYS A 16 10.57 5.98 -22.21
C LYS A 16 11.11 6.63 -20.96
N TRP A 17 10.66 6.18 -19.80
CA TRP A 17 11.13 6.63 -18.50
C TRP A 17 11.46 5.48 -17.55
N VAL A 18 12.18 5.77 -16.49
CA VAL A 18 12.29 4.88 -15.33
C VAL A 18 11.07 5.11 -14.44
N VAL A 19 10.45 4.02 -14.01
CA VAL A 19 9.29 4.07 -13.10
C VAL A 19 9.77 3.74 -11.70
N PHE A 20 9.52 4.67 -10.75
CA PHE A 20 9.83 4.51 -9.35
C PHE A 20 8.53 4.52 -8.53
N GLY A 21 8.38 3.56 -7.62
CA GLY A 21 7.23 3.52 -6.73
C GLY A 21 7.45 2.69 -5.48
N GLY A 22 6.89 3.16 -4.37
CA GLY A 22 6.90 2.45 -3.09
C GLY A 22 5.50 2.26 -2.53
N SER A 23 5.25 1.16 -1.80
CA SER A 23 3.96 0.84 -1.21
C SER A 23 2.87 0.80 -2.29
N TRP A 24 1.77 1.55 -2.17
CA TRP A 24 0.80 1.75 -3.26
C TRP A 24 1.47 2.13 -4.61
N GLY A 25 2.54 2.92 -4.56
CA GLY A 25 3.30 3.26 -5.76
C GLY A 25 3.96 2.05 -6.43
N SER A 26 4.32 1.00 -5.70
CA SER A 26 4.82 -0.25 -6.29
C SER A 26 3.71 -1.00 -7.03
N THR A 27 2.51 -1.06 -6.47
CA THR A 27 1.29 -1.57 -7.11
C THR A 27 1.03 -0.86 -8.43
N LEU A 28 1.00 0.47 -8.39
CA LEU A 28 0.72 1.31 -9.54
C LEU A 28 1.83 1.20 -10.61
N SER A 29 3.09 1.10 -10.19
CA SER A 29 4.25 0.89 -11.08
C SER A 29 4.17 -0.44 -11.82
N LEU A 30 3.81 -1.52 -11.12
CA LEU A 30 3.60 -2.84 -11.72
C LEU A 30 2.44 -2.81 -12.71
N ALA A 31 1.27 -2.26 -12.30
CA ALA A 31 0.10 -2.16 -13.18
C ALA A 31 0.38 -1.31 -14.42
N TYR A 32 1.11 -0.19 -14.26
CA TYR A 32 1.50 0.67 -15.38
C TYR A 32 2.45 -0.04 -16.34
N SER A 33 3.53 -0.63 -15.82
CA SER A 33 4.54 -1.29 -16.65
C SER A 33 3.99 -2.51 -17.39
N GLN A 34 3.11 -3.28 -16.77
CA GLN A 34 2.42 -4.42 -17.40
C GLN A 34 1.48 -3.98 -18.52
N LYS A 35 0.90 -2.78 -18.42
CA LYS A 35 0.03 -2.22 -19.46
C LYS A 35 0.82 -1.49 -20.55
N HIS A 36 1.93 -0.86 -20.20
CA HIS A 36 2.77 -0.04 -21.10
C HIS A 36 4.25 -0.43 -21.04
N PRO A 37 4.61 -1.71 -21.29
CA PRO A 37 5.99 -2.19 -21.11
C PRO A 37 6.98 -1.45 -22.01
N ASN A 38 6.58 -1.04 -23.19
CA ASN A 38 7.42 -0.30 -24.13
C ASN A 38 7.72 1.15 -23.70
N ALA A 39 6.99 1.68 -22.73
CA ALA A 39 7.21 3.01 -22.15
C ALA A 39 8.21 2.99 -20.97
N CYS A 40 8.63 1.81 -20.51
CA CYS A 40 9.51 1.66 -19.36
C CYS A 40 10.95 1.36 -19.80
N LYS A 41 11.92 2.10 -19.21
CA LYS A 41 13.37 1.82 -19.34
C LYS A 41 13.86 0.94 -18.20
N GLY A 42 13.23 1.00 -17.05
CA GLY A 42 13.58 0.30 -15.82
C GLY A 42 12.54 0.56 -14.74
N LEU A 43 12.52 -0.30 -13.73
CA LEU A 43 11.67 -0.16 -12.55
C LEU A 43 12.52 -0.15 -11.28
N ILE A 44 12.16 0.75 -10.37
CA ILE A 44 12.69 0.78 -9.00
C ILE A 44 11.48 0.67 -8.08
N LEU A 45 11.35 -0.48 -7.45
CA LEU A 45 10.19 -0.83 -6.62
C LEU A 45 10.61 -0.96 -5.15
N ARG A 46 9.85 -0.35 -4.26
CA ARG A 46 10.12 -0.37 -2.83
C ARG A 46 8.85 -0.75 -2.04
N GLY A 47 9.04 -1.49 -0.90
CA GLY A 47 7.90 -1.82 -0.05
C GLY A 47 6.77 -2.42 -0.89
N ILE A 48 6.99 -3.61 -1.41
CA ILE A 48 6.08 -4.24 -2.38
C ILE A 48 4.71 -4.47 -1.77
N PHE A 49 3.69 -3.99 -2.46
CA PHE A 49 2.29 -4.20 -2.13
C PHE A 49 1.58 -4.73 -3.38
N LEU A 50 1.02 -5.94 -3.29
CA LEU A 50 0.39 -6.62 -4.42
C LEU A 50 -1.14 -6.57 -4.36
N VAL A 51 -1.70 -5.96 -3.30
CA VAL A 51 -3.13 -5.74 -3.08
C VAL A 51 -3.94 -7.05 -2.99
N ARG A 52 -3.31 -8.15 -2.60
CA ARG A 52 -4.02 -9.41 -2.37
C ARG A 52 -4.83 -9.32 -1.09
N LYS A 53 -5.96 -10.04 -1.06
CA LYS A 53 -6.82 -10.07 0.14
C LYS A 53 -6.03 -10.38 1.43
N LYS A 54 -5.12 -11.36 1.38
CA LYS A 54 -4.28 -11.74 2.51
C LYS A 54 -3.38 -10.60 3.03
N GLU A 55 -3.02 -9.63 2.18
CA GLU A 55 -2.18 -8.48 2.53
C GLU A 55 -3.01 -7.39 3.21
N ILE A 56 -4.21 -7.16 2.69
CA ILE A 56 -5.19 -6.25 3.29
C ILE A 56 -5.65 -6.81 4.64
N ASP A 57 -6.00 -8.10 4.71
CA ASP A 57 -6.40 -8.76 5.95
C ASP A 57 -5.29 -8.73 7.01
N TRP A 58 -4.03 -8.95 6.60
CA TRP A 58 -2.89 -8.86 7.50
C TRP A 58 -2.81 -7.52 8.23
N PHE A 59 -3.02 -6.44 7.51
CA PHE A 59 -2.83 -5.11 8.07
C PHE A 59 -4.11 -4.53 8.69
N TYR A 60 -5.28 -4.75 8.07
CA TYR A 60 -6.53 -4.11 8.46
C TYR A 60 -7.55 -5.03 9.16
N GLN A 61 -7.32 -6.35 9.22
CA GLN A 61 -8.23 -7.27 9.88
C GLN A 61 -7.57 -8.06 11.01
N TYR A 62 -6.44 -8.70 10.75
CA TYR A 62 -5.77 -9.55 11.71
C TYR A 62 -4.34 -9.88 11.25
N GLY A 63 -3.36 -9.64 12.10
CA GLY A 63 -1.95 -9.96 11.82
C GLY A 63 -1.03 -8.91 12.41
N ALA A 64 -0.94 -7.72 11.83
CA ALA A 64 -0.18 -6.59 12.37
C ALA A 64 -0.60 -6.18 13.78
N SER A 65 -1.88 -6.42 14.14
CA SER A 65 -2.42 -6.28 15.49
C SER A 65 -1.65 -7.07 16.56
N ASN A 66 -1.00 -8.16 16.21
CA ASN A 66 -0.18 -8.94 17.15
C ASN A 66 1.16 -8.27 17.46
N ILE A 67 1.59 -7.33 16.62
CA ILE A 67 2.86 -6.61 16.78
C ILE A 67 2.63 -5.25 17.45
N TYR A 68 1.51 -4.60 17.14
CA TYR A 68 1.10 -3.31 17.70
C TYR A 68 -0.27 -3.37 18.40
N PRO A 69 -0.44 -4.21 19.44
CA PRO A 69 -1.76 -4.39 20.11
C PRO A 69 -2.27 -3.09 20.76
N ASP A 70 -1.36 -2.26 21.26
CA ASP A 70 -1.67 -0.97 21.87
C ASP A 70 -2.23 0.05 20.85
N LYS A 71 -1.73 0.07 19.64
CA LYS A 71 -2.23 0.95 18.57
C LYS A 71 -3.49 0.38 17.92
N TRP A 72 -3.61 -0.94 17.92
CA TRP A 72 -4.78 -1.65 17.39
C TRP A 72 -6.07 -1.34 18.16
N GLU A 73 -6.00 -1.16 19.47
CA GLU A 73 -7.18 -0.78 20.27
C GLU A 73 -7.77 0.56 19.78
N SER A 74 -6.92 1.54 19.46
CA SER A 74 -7.35 2.83 18.92
C SER A 74 -7.93 2.70 17.51
N TYR A 75 -7.40 1.79 16.70
CA TYR A 75 -7.96 1.48 15.39
C TYR A 75 -9.33 0.81 15.49
N LEU A 76 -9.57 -0.04 16.48
CA LEU A 76 -10.86 -0.68 16.69
C LEU A 76 -11.92 0.26 17.31
N ALA A 77 -11.50 1.31 18.00
CA ALA A 77 -12.40 2.14 18.83
C ALA A 77 -13.64 2.68 18.09
N PRO A 78 -13.56 3.21 16.85
CA PRO A 78 -14.74 3.73 16.15
C PRO A 78 -15.67 2.64 15.61
N ILE A 79 -15.28 1.35 15.66
CA ILE A 79 -16.03 0.26 15.07
C ILE A 79 -16.84 -0.50 16.13
N PRO A 80 -18.17 -0.59 16.01
CA PRO A 80 -19.01 -1.41 16.87
C PRO A 80 -18.55 -2.87 16.90
N GLU A 81 -18.63 -3.51 18.07
CA GLU A 81 -18.14 -4.88 18.28
C GLU A 81 -18.77 -5.90 17.31
N ASP A 82 -20.05 -5.76 17.03
CA ASP A 82 -20.80 -6.62 16.12
C ASP A 82 -20.43 -6.44 14.62
N LYS A 83 -19.61 -5.43 14.31
CA LYS A 83 -19.11 -5.19 12.94
C LYS A 83 -17.62 -5.50 12.77
N ARG A 84 -16.94 -5.95 13.81
CA ARG A 84 -15.47 -6.20 13.77
C ARG A 84 -15.05 -7.43 13.01
N ASP A 85 -15.98 -8.29 12.61
CA ASP A 85 -15.68 -9.45 11.75
C ASP A 85 -15.23 -9.03 10.33
N ASN A 86 -15.56 -7.81 9.90
CA ASN A 86 -15.09 -7.25 8.63
C ASN A 86 -14.81 -5.74 8.79
N LEU A 87 -13.62 -5.43 9.29
CA LEU A 87 -13.22 -4.06 9.60
C LEU A 87 -13.17 -3.17 8.36
N LEU A 88 -12.71 -3.68 7.23
CA LEU A 88 -12.68 -2.92 5.99
C LEU A 88 -14.07 -2.44 5.57
N SER A 89 -15.08 -3.33 5.62
CA SER A 89 -16.46 -2.98 5.30
C SER A 89 -17.05 -2.01 6.33
N ALA A 90 -16.77 -2.22 7.62
CA ALA A 90 -17.27 -1.36 8.70
C ALA A 90 -16.69 0.07 8.58
N TYR A 91 -15.40 0.18 8.31
CA TYR A 91 -14.76 1.47 8.02
C TYR A 91 -15.35 2.14 6.79
N TYR A 92 -15.57 1.39 5.72
CA TYR A 92 -16.13 1.92 4.49
C TYR A 92 -17.52 2.53 4.71
N GLU A 93 -18.40 1.88 5.47
CA GLU A 93 -19.71 2.40 5.82
C GLU A 93 -19.61 3.75 6.54
N ILE A 94 -18.71 3.88 7.53
CA ILE A 94 -18.54 5.11 8.28
C ILE A 94 -17.91 6.21 7.42
N LEU A 95 -16.85 5.88 6.67
CA LEU A 95 -16.11 6.83 5.85
C LEU A 95 -16.92 7.38 4.66
N THR A 96 -17.95 6.65 4.22
CA THR A 96 -18.87 7.07 3.13
C THR A 96 -20.22 7.55 3.64
N GLY A 97 -20.50 7.41 4.93
CA GLY A 97 -21.75 7.83 5.56
C GLY A 97 -21.89 9.37 5.67
N ASP A 98 -23.03 9.83 6.17
CA ASP A 98 -23.36 11.25 6.27
C ASP A 98 -22.95 11.89 7.62
N ASP A 99 -22.64 11.08 8.64
CA ASP A 99 -22.23 11.55 9.96
C ASP A 99 -20.77 12.04 9.90
N HIS A 100 -20.60 13.35 9.85
CA HIS A 100 -19.29 13.98 9.68
C HIS A 100 -18.35 13.73 10.87
N GLU A 101 -18.88 13.76 12.11
CA GLU A 101 -18.06 13.56 13.32
C GLU A 101 -17.48 12.14 13.36
N LYS A 102 -18.34 11.14 13.17
CA LYS A 102 -17.90 9.73 13.09
C LYS A 102 -16.94 9.47 11.94
N LYS A 103 -17.18 10.10 10.80
CA LYS A 103 -16.29 10.01 9.63
C LYS A 103 -14.88 10.48 9.96
N ILE A 104 -14.75 11.65 10.59
CA ILE A 104 -13.43 12.20 10.97
C ILE A 104 -12.77 11.34 12.06
N GLU A 105 -13.53 10.87 13.04
CA GLU A 105 -13.01 9.96 14.07
C GLU A 105 -12.44 8.67 13.43
N ALA A 106 -13.22 8.00 12.60
CA ALA A 106 -12.79 6.79 11.90
C ALA A 106 -11.60 7.05 10.95
N ALA A 107 -11.62 8.17 10.23
CA ALA A 107 -10.52 8.54 9.35
C ALA A 107 -9.20 8.74 10.11
N LYS A 108 -9.25 9.41 11.27
CA LYS A 108 -8.08 9.58 12.14
C LYS A 108 -7.59 8.24 12.68
N ALA A 109 -8.49 7.37 13.13
CA ALA A 109 -8.12 6.04 13.64
C ALA A 109 -7.42 5.20 12.55
N TRP A 110 -7.97 5.18 11.34
CA TRP A 110 -7.36 4.51 10.18
C TRP A 110 -5.97 5.07 9.87
N SER A 111 -5.88 6.37 9.68
CA SER A 111 -4.65 7.04 9.28
C SER A 111 -3.55 6.91 10.34
N THR A 112 -3.89 7.09 11.63
CA THR A 112 -2.94 6.95 12.74
C THR A 112 -2.46 5.51 12.90
N TRP A 113 -3.32 4.51 12.65
CA TRP A 113 -2.91 3.10 12.63
C TRP A 113 -1.78 2.87 11.63
N GLU A 114 -1.92 3.37 10.42
CA GLU A 114 -0.87 3.26 9.41
C GLU A 114 0.38 4.07 9.80
N GLY A 115 0.21 5.33 10.20
CA GLY A 115 1.32 6.17 10.67
C GLY A 115 2.16 5.54 11.78
N SER A 116 1.51 4.74 12.66
CA SER A 116 2.19 4.04 13.77
C SER A 116 3.08 2.88 13.34
N SER A 117 3.00 2.43 12.08
CA SER A 117 3.70 1.24 11.59
C SER A 117 4.62 1.47 10.39
N VAL A 118 4.63 2.71 9.85
CA VAL A 118 5.48 3.08 8.69
C VAL A 118 6.97 3.01 9.02
N ARG A 119 7.35 3.42 10.24
CA ARG A 119 8.75 3.46 10.70
C ARG A 119 9.03 2.30 11.64
N LEU A 120 10.26 1.78 11.60
CA LEU A 120 10.70 0.73 12.52
C LEU A 120 10.72 1.24 13.97
N ILE A 121 11.19 2.45 14.18
CA ILE A 121 11.16 3.14 15.46
C ILE A 121 10.01 4.13 15.46
N LEU A 122 9.15 4.07 16.48
CA LEU A 122 8.01 4.97 16.64
C LEU A 122 8.49 6.43 16.73
N ASP A 123 7.76 7.31 16.06
CA ASP A 123 7.96 8.74 16.04
C ASP A 123 6.61 9.42 16.27
N ASP A 124 6.40 9.90 17.48
CA ASP A 124 5.12 10.46 17.91
C ASP A 124 4.73 11.72 17.13
N ASP A 125 5.71 12.55 16.73
CA ASP A 125 5.44 13.73 15.91
C ASP A 125 4.95 13.32 14.53
N PHE A 126 5.62 12.35 13.90
CA PHE A 126 5.20 11.80 12.62
C PHE A 126 3.81 11.16 12.68
N ILE A 127 3.52 10.39 13.75
CA ILE A 127 2.20 9.78 13.96
C ILE A 127 1.12 10.84 14.15
N SER A 128 1.44 11.94 14.86
CA SER A 128 0.52 13.07 15.06
C SER A 128 0.08 13.71 13.74
N ASP A 129 1.00 13.84 12.77
CA ASP A 129 0.69 14.41 11.45
C ASP A 129 -0.35 13.56 10.70
N PHE A 130 -0.35 12.24 10.88
CA PHE A 130 -1.38 11.34 10.33
C PHE A 130 -2.75 11.56 10.99
N GLY A 131 -2.80 12.16 12.18
CA GLY A 131 -4.02 12.54 12.89
C GLY A 131 -4.65 13.87 12.44
N ASP A 132 -4.02 14.64 11.52
CA ASP A 132 -4.65 15.83 10.95
C ASP A 132 -5.96 15.48 10.25
N ALA A 133 -7.04 16.16 10.60
CA ALA A 133 -8.38 15.78 10.17
C ALA A 133 -8.55 15.79 8.64
N LYS A 134 -8.00 16.80 7.98
CA LYS A 134 -8.12 16.97 6.52
C LYS A 134 -7.29 15.93 5.77
N PHE A 135 -6.07 15.68 6.23
CA PHE A 135 -5.20 14.64 5.69
C PHE A 135 -5.83 13.27 5.90
N ALA A 136 -6.22 12.94 7.14
CA ALA A 136 -6.77 11.66 7.52
C ALA A 136 -8.06 11.32 6.75
N GLU A 137 -8.97 12.28 6.57
CA GLU A 137 -10.21 12.06 5.80
C GLU A 137 -9.90 11.71 4.35
N ALA A 138 -9.04 12.47 3.68
CA ALA A 138 -8.69 12.22 2.29
C ALA A 138 -7.97 10.87 2.14
N PHE A 139 -7.01 10.61 3.01
CA PHE A 139 -6.20 9.40 3.03
C PHE A 139 -7.07 8.14 3.24
N ALA A 140 -7.78 8.04 4.36
CA ALA A 140 -8.58 6.87 4.71
C ALA A 140 -9.69 6.59 3.69
N ARG A 141 -10.39 7.62 3.20
CA ARG A 141 -11.48 7.45 2.23
C ARG A 141 -10.99 6.91 0.90
N ILE A 142 -9.88 7.46 0.38
CA ILE A 142 -9.31 7.01 -0.89
C ILE A 142 -8.84 5.57 -0.77
N GLU A 143 -8.07 5.26 0.25
CA GLU A 143 -7.45 3.96 0.44
C GLU A 143 -8.50 2.86 0.69
N CYS A 144 -9.40 3.08 1.65
CA CYS A 144 -10.49 2.15 1.93
C CYS A 144 -11.38 1.92 0.70
N HIS A 145 -11.68 2.96 -0.10
CA HIS A 145 -12.44 2.83 -1.33
C HIS A 145 -11.71 1.96 -2.38
N TYR A 146 -10.39 2.10 -2.50
CA TYR A 146 -9.60 1.25 -3.39
C TYR A 146 -9.64 -0.20 -2.94
N PHE A 147 -9.45 -0.47 -1.66
CA PHE A 147 -9.44 -1.84 -1.12
C PHE A 147 -10.81 -2.52 -1.23
N MET A 148 -11.89 -1.81 -0.93
CA MET A 148 -13.26 -2.32 -1.10
C MET A 148 -13.59 -2.71 -2.55
N ASN A 149 -12.92 -2.10 -3.52
CA ASN A 149 -13.08 -2.39 -4.95
C ASN A 149 -11.95 -3.27 -5.51
N ASN A 150 -11.17 -3.97 -4.66
CA ASN A 150 -10.01 -4.78 -5.05
C ASN A 150 -9.06 -4.01 -6.00
N CYS A 151 -8.95 -2.69 -5.81
CA CYS A 151 -8.18 -1.77 -6.66
C CYS A 151 -8.48 -1.91 -8.16
N TRP A 152 -9.68 -2.42 -8.50
CA TRP A 152 -10.13 -2.75 -9.88
C TRP A 152 -9.18 -3.70 -10.61
N LEU A 153 -8.42 -4.52 -9.89
CA LEU A 153 -7.63 -5.59 -10.48
C LEU A 153 -8.54 -6.78 -10.83
N PRO A 154 -8.37 -7.41 -12.01
CA PRO A 154 -9.24 -8.48 -12.49
C PRO A 154 -9.21 -9.75 -11.63
N THR A 155 -8.05 -10.08 -11.06
CA THR A 155 -7.84 -11.24 -10.16
C THR A 155 -7.01 -10.83 -8.96
N GLU A 156 -7.08 -11.62 -7.88
CA GLU A 156 -6.32 -11.38 -6.66
C GLU A 156 -4.80 -11.39 -6.88
N ASN A 157 -4.32 -12.24 -7.78
CA ASN A 157 -2.89 -12.37 -8.10
C ASN A 157 -2.49 -11.66 -9.39
N TYR A 158 -3.31 -10.74 -9.89
CA TYR A 158 -3.14 -10.12 -11.21
C TYR A 158 -1.72 -9.61 -11.46
N LEU A 159 -1.12 -8.93 -10.50
CA LEU A 159 0.20 -8.33 -10.68
C LEU A 159 1.31 -9.39 -10.79
N ILE A 160 1.20 -10.52 -10.11
CA ILE A 160 2.14 -11.64 -10.23
C ILE A 160 1.89 -12.42 -11.53
N GLU A 161 0.63 -12.69 -11.86
CA GLU A 161 0.24 -13.46 -13.05
C GLU A 161 0.67 -12.77 -14.36
N ASN A 162 0.89 -11.47 -14.34
CA ASN A 162 1.26 -10.68 -15.51
C ASN A 162 2.73 -10.23 -15.53
N VAL A 163 3.58 -10.79 -14.68
CA VAL A 163 5.03 -10.48 -14.64
C VAL A 163 5.73 -10.77 -15.96
N ASP A 164 5.32 -11.79 -16.69
CA ASP A 164 5.93 -12.15 -17.98
C ASP A 164 5.93 -11.01 -19.01
N LYS A 165 4.98 -10.06 -18.87
CA LYS A 165 4.94 -8.87 -19.74
C LYS A 165 6.10 -7.90 -19.54
N ILE A 166 6.76 -7.98 -18.38
CA ILE A 166 7.78 -7.00 -17.95
C ILE A 166 9.14 -7.63 -17.60
N ARG A 167 9.33 -8.95 -17.77
CA ARG A 167 10.59 -9.65 -17.45
C ARG A 167 11.81 -9.07 -18.15
N HIS A 168 11.63 -8.52 -19.34
CA HIS A 168 12.69 -7.91 -20.14
C HIS A 168 13.10 -6.51 -19.69
N ILE A 169 12.38 -5.93 -18.71
CA ILE A 169 12.66 -4.59 -18.19
C ILE A 169 13.61 -4.72 -17.00
N PRO A 170 14.78 -4.06 -17.00
CA PRO A 170 15.64 -4.04 -15.82
C PRO A 170 14.89 -3.52 -14.60
N ALA A 171 14.97 -4.26 -13.50
CA ALA A 171 14.22 -3.90 -12.28
C ALA A 171 15.01 -4.17 -11.01
N VAL A 172 14.83 -3.29 -10.03
CA VAL A 172 15.34 -3.44 -8.68
C VAL A 172 14.18 -3.38 -7.70
N ILE A 173 14.14 -4.33 -6.78
CA ILE A 173 13.18 -4.42 -5.68
C ILE A 173 13.95 -4.18 -4.39
N VAL A 174 13.57 -3.16 -3.61
CA VAL A 174 14.15 -2.87 -2.30
C VAL A 174 13.06 -2.99 -1.23
N HIS A 175 13.30 -3.79 -0.19
CA HIS A 175 12.27 -4.06 0.82
C HIS A 175 12.86 -4.16 2.22
N GLY A 176 12.20 -3.54 3.22
CA GLY A 176 12.61 -3.65 4.61
C GLY A 176 12.29 -5.03 5.18
N ARG A 177 13.23 -5.61 5.95
CA ARG A 177 13.02 -6.91 6.61
C ARG A 177 11.84 -6.88 7.58
N TYR A 178 11.65 -5.77 8.27
CA TYR A 178 10.65 -5.57 9.31
C TYR A 178 9.50 -4.66 8.84
N ASP A 179 9.21 -4.66 7.55
CA ASP A 179 8.04 -3.99 7.01
C ASP A 179 6.77 -4.68 7.52
N ILE A 180 6.02 -3.97 8.37
CA ILE A 180 4.81 -4.49 9.01
C ILE A 180 3.58 -4.21 8.17
N ILE A 181 3.56 -3.12 7.42
CA ILE A 181 2.44 -2.77 6.53
C ILE A 181 2.43 -3.71 5.32
N CYS A 182 3.59 -3.84 4.67
CA CYS A 182 3.79 -4.71 3.52
C CYS A 182 4.83 -5.79 3.86
N PRO A 183 4.46 -6.89 4.53
CA PRO A 183 5.43 -7.91 4.94
C PRO A 183 6.33 -8.37 3.80
N VAL A 184 7.61 -8.59 4.11
CA VAL A 184 8.67 -8.93 3.14
C VAL A 184 8.35 -10.14 2.26
N VAL A 185 7.44 -11.00 2.67
CA VAL A 185 6.96 -12.14 1.86
C VAL A 185 6.35 -11.70 0.53
N GLN A 186 5.81 -10.48 0.45
CA GLN A 186 5.26 -9.94 -0.80
C GLN A 186 6.36 -9.69 -1.83
N ALA A 187 7.48 -9.07 -1.40
CA ALA A 187 8.65 -8.89 -2.25
C ALA A 187 9.28 -10.23 -2.65
N TRP A 188 9.29 -11.18 -1.73
CA TRP A 188 9.78 -12.53 -1.99
C TRP A 188 8.91 -13.27 -3.02
N ASP A 189 7.58 -13.18 -2.90
CA ASP A 189 6.65 -13.77 -3.87
C ASP A 189 6.81 -13.14 -5.26
N LEU A 190 6.96 -11.81 -5.33
CA LEU A 190 7.22 -11.11 -6.58
C LEU A 190 8.56 -11.54 -7.21
N HIS A 191 9.64 -11.63 -6.41
CA HIS A 191 10.95 -12.06 -6.89
C HIS A 191 10.94 -13.51 -7.38
N LYS A 192 10.24 -14.42 -6.70
CA LYS A 192 10.07 -15.80 -7.20
C LYS A 192 9.40 -15.86 -8.58
N ALA A 193 8.43 -14.98 -8.81
CA ALA A 193 7.76 -14.88 -10.11
C ALA A 193 8.60 -14.11 -11.14
N TRP A 194 9.50 -13.23 -10.69
CA TRP A 194 10.35 -12.37 -11.51
C TRP A 194 11.81 -12.44 -11.08
N PRO A 195 12.50 -13.58 -11.29
CA PRO A 195 13.87 -13.78 -10.83
C PRO A 195 14.89 -12.88 -11.53
N GLU A 196 14.53 -12.24 -12.65
CA GLU A 196 15.39 -11.28 -13.35
C GLU A 196 15.44 -9.90 -12.63
N ALA A 197 14.51 -9.62 -11.72
CA ALA A 197 14.56 -8.42 -10.91
C ALA A 197 15.50 -8.61 -9.71
N ASP A 198 16.43 -7.67 -9.52
CA ASP A 198 17.36 -7.69 -8.38
C ASP A 198 16.61 -7.40 -7.08
N LEU A 199 16.62 -8.33 -6.12
CA LEU A 199 15.97 -8.16 -4.81
C LEU A 199 17.01 -7.79 -3.74
N HIS A 200 16.82 -6.66 -3.09
CA HIS A 200 17.57 -6.20 -1.93
C HIS A 200 16.67 -6.11 -0.70
N ILE A 201 16.93 -6.97 0.30
CA ILE A 201 16.23 -6.91 1.58
C ILE A 201 17.11 -6.14 2.56
N VAL A 202 16.63 -4.98 3.02
CA VAL A 202 17.32 -4.13 4.00
C VAL A 202 17.10 -4.74 5.39
N PRO A 203 18.17 -5.18 6.09
CA PRO A 203 18.04 -6.04 7.27
C PRO A 203 17.45 -5.35 8.50
N ASP A 204 17.51 -4.03 8.57
CA ASP A 204 17.18 -3.18 9.72
C ASP A 204 16.17 -2.07 9.40
N ALA A 205 15.30 -2.29 8.41
CA ALA A 205 14.31 -1.31 7.98
C ALA A 205 12.88 -1.87 7.98
N GLY A 206 11.91 -0.98 8.20
CA GLY A 206 10.48 -1.17 7.99
C GLY A 206 10.03 -0.75 6.58
N LEU A 207 8.79 -0.25 6.44
CA LEU A 207 8.29 0.31 5.19
C LEU A 207 9.12 1.54 4.77
N SER A 208 9.42 2.42 5.71
CA SER A 208 10.36 3.52 5.47
C SER A 208 11.79 3.00 5.52
N LEU A 209 12.52 3.11 4.40
CA LEU A 209 13.90 2.62 4.30
C LEU A 209 14.95 3.66 4.73
N ILE A 210 14.54 4.89 4.99
CA ILE A 210 15.43 6.03 5.30
C ILE A 210 15.24 6.55 6.73
N HIS A 211 14.28 6.01 7.47
CA HIS A 211 14.00 6.36 8.86
C HIS A 211 14.03 5.08 9.68
N ILE A 212 15.22 4.70 10.07
CA ILE A 212 15.50 3.53 10.90
C ILE A 212 15.43 3.97 12.36
#